data_9a09a3bc8812a048a8c62bee4962f0e6
#
_entry.id   9a09a3bc8812a048a8c62bee4962f0e6
#
_cell.length_a   1.000
_cell.length_b   1.000
_cell.length_c   1.000
_cell.angle_alpha   90.00
_cell.angle_beta   90.00
_cell.angle_gamma   90.00
#
_symmetry.space_group_name_H-M   'P 1'
#
loop_
_entity.id
_entity.type
_entity.pdbx_description
1 polymer ?
#
loop_
_entity_poly.entity_id
_entity_poly.type
_entity_poly.pdbx_seq_one_letter_code
_entity_poly.pdbx_strand_id
1 'polypeptide(L)'
;MKNFLLFFFLSMTIASSANADGADDWQDVGFNTDILNQLNQCKGCDLRSTNFIRANLSGANLSGANFIEAKLSGANLSGANFEGSSLFGSNFEGANLENSSFFAANLFGVTLKEAWLIGADLRQADLSKADLTLANLTGANLTNANLRGTILNGTIFCNTKTPWGLDNSSCE
;
A
#
# COMPACT_ATOMS: atom_id res chain seq x y z
N MET A 1 -7.54 3.10 31.37
CA MET A 1 -6.68 4.31 31.27
C MET A 1 -5.17 4.03 31.06
N LYS A 2 -4.71 2.76 30.97
CA LYS A 2 -3.28 2.43 30.73
C LYS A 2 -2.90 2.27 29.24
N ASN A 3 -3.86 2.14 28.32
CA ASN A 3 -3.58 1.87 26.90
C ASN A 3 -3.40 3.14 26.03
N PHE A 4 -3.77 4.32 26.55
CA PHE A 4 -3.69 5.56 25.77
C PHE A 4 -2.26 6.14 25.71
N LEU A 5 -1.44 5.87 26.73
CA LEU A 5 -0.05 6.34 26.76
C LEU A 5 0.90 5.48 25.87
N LEU A 6 0.56 4.20 25.62
CA LEU A 6 1.37 3.32 24.78
C LEU A 6 1.29 3.70 23.30
N PHE A 7 0.14 4.21 22.84
CA PHE A 7 -0.04 4.65 21.45
C PHE A 7 0.79 5.89 21.10
N PHE A 8 0.99 6.81 22.06
CA PHE A 8 1.76 8.03 21.80
C PHE A 8 3.27 7.76 21.74
N PHE A 9 3.76 6.76 22.48
CA PHE A 9 5.17 6.39 22.44
C PHE A 9 5.51 5.54 21.21
N LEU A 10 4.56 4.77 20.67
CA LEU A 10 4.80 3.91 19.53
C LEU A 10 4.91 4.71 18.21
N SER A 11 4.09 5.77 18.04
CA SER A 11 4.21 6.67 16.89
C SER A 11 5.56 7.39 16.87
N MET A 12 6.13 7.68 18.05
CA MET A 12 7.39 8.37 18.18
C MET A 12 8.61 7.45 18.00
N THR A 13 8.51 6.18 18.40
CA THR A 13 9.61 5.21 18.26
C THR A 13 9.72 4.61 16.85
N ILE A 14 8.62 4.43 16.14
CA ILE A 14 8.65 3.99 14.73
C ILE A 14 9.27 5.10 13.85
N ALA A 15 8.91 6.36 14.09
CA ALA A 15 9.48 7.49 13.35
C ALA A 15 10.97 7.74 13.65
N SER A 16 11.42 7.46 14.89
CA SER A 16 12.81 7.71 15.29
C SER A 16 13.78 6.59 14.92
N SER A 17 13.31 5.35 14.82
CA SER A 17 14.16 4.23 14.37
C SER A 17 14.31 4.15 12.86
N ALA A 18 13.40 4.76 12.10
CA ALA A 18 13.48 4.82 10.64
C ALA A 18 14.59 5.78 10.12
N ASN A 19 15.16 6.65 10.98
CA ASN A 19 16.17 7.65 10.59
C ASN A 19 17.58 7.36 11.08
N ALA A 20 17.83 6.24 11.75
CA ALA A 20 19.17 5.87 12.16
C ALA A 20 19.85 5.02 11.09
N ASP A 21 20.80 5.65 10.38
CA ASP A 21 21.85 5.03 9.57
C ASP A 21 21.43 4.02 8.50
N GLY A 22 21.18 4.46 7.27
CA GLY A 22 21.48 3.80 6.00
C GLY A 22 21.45 2.27 5.90
N ALA A 23 20.92 1.57 6.88
CA ALA A 23 20.77 0.12 6.89
C ALA A 23 19.50 -0.26 6.15
N ASP A 24 19.63 -0.66 4.90
CA ASP A 24 18.57 -1.12 4.01
C ASP A 24 17.99 -2.49 4.41
N ASP A 25 18.28 -3.01 5.61
CA ASP A 25 17.89 -4.36 5.99
C ASP A 25 17.07 -4.40 7.29
N TRP A 26 15.73 -4.30 7.12
CA TRP A 26 14.77 -4.52 8.21
C TRP A 26 14.78 -5.96 8.76
N GLN A 27 15.58 -6.85 8.19
CA GLN A 27 15.75 -8.22 8.67
C GLN A 27 16.62 -8.26 9.93
N ASP A 28 17.50 -7.24 10.15
CA ASP A 28 18.43 -7.18 11.29
C ASP A 28 17.90 -6.42 12.51
N VAL A 29 16.92 -5.55 12.35
CA VAL A 29 16.21 -4.98 13.50
C VAL A 29 15.06 -5.91 13.81
N GLY A 30 15.25 -6.82 14.75
CA GLY A 30 14.22 -7.75 15.20
C GLY A 30 12.85 -7.05 15.31
N PHE A 31 12.12 -7.03 14.21
CA PHE A 31 10.74 -6.59 14.18
C PHE A 31 10.00 -7.59 15.07
N ASN A 32 9.95 -7.24 16.33
CA ASN A 32 9.25 -8.00 17.33
C ASN A 32 7.83 -8.25 16.80
N THR A 33 7.37 -9.48 16.85
CA THR A 33 5.99 -9.86 16.54
C THR A 33 4.96 -8.93 17.17
N ASP A 34 5.32 -8.27 18.27
CA ASP A 34 4.48 -7.29 18.96
C ASP A 34 4.30 -5.99 18.16
N ILE A 35 5.30 -5.54 17.42
CA ILE A 35 5.20 -4.35 16.54
C ILE A 35 4.35 -4.70 15.32
N LEU A 36 4.52 -5.88 14.72
CA LEU A 36 3.68 -6.34 13.62
C LEU A 36 2.22 -6.51 14.07
N ASN A 37 1.97 -7.06 15.26
CA ASN A 37 0.63 -7.17 15.82
C ASN A 37 0.01 -5.79 16.14
N GLN A 38 0.83 -4.79 16.46
CA GLN A 38 0.38 -3.41 16.71
C GLN A 38 0.14 -2.67 15.39
N LEU A 39 0.96 -2.87 14.36
CA LEU A 39 0.75 -2.35 12.99
C LEU A 39 -0.48 -3.00 12.34
N ASN A 40 -0.79 -4.26 12.65
CA ASN A 40 -2.04 -4.90 12.21
C ASN A 40 -3.31 -4.17 12.69
N GLN A 41 -3.20 -3.23 13.61
CA GLN A 41 -4.31 -2.41 14.12
C GLN A 41 -4.04 -0.91 13.97
N CYS A 42 -3.25 -0.50 12.99
CA CYS A 42 -2.80 0.89 12.82
C CYS A 42 -3.82 1.75 12.06
N LYS A 43 -5.10 1.61 12.42
CA LYS A 43 -6.17 2.43 11.85
C LYS A 43 -5.93 3.92 12.14
N GLY A 44 -5.83 4.75 11.09
CA GLY A 44 -5.63 6.19 11.21
C GLY A 44 -4.24 6.61 11.71
N CYS A 45 -3.26 5.71 11.73
CA CYS A 45 -1.88 6.04 12.15
C CYS A 45 -1.23 7.05 11.22
N ASP A 46 -0.33 7.86 11.78
CA ASP A 46 0.59 8.69 11.00
C ASP A 46 1.88 7.91 10.72
N LEU A 47 2.02 7.47 9.47
CA LEU A 47 3.12 6.65 8.96
C LEU A 47 3.83 7.34 7.79
N ARG A 48 3.80 8.68 7.76
CA ARG A 48 4.43 9.48 6.71
C ARG A 48 5.94 9.23 6.66
N SER A 49 6.48 9.15 5.45
CA SER A 49 7.91 8.97 5.16
C SER A 49 8.55 7.78 5.87
N THR A 50 7.75 6.84 6.42
CA THR A 50 8.28 5.63 7.07
C THR A 50 8.88 4.67 6.05
N ASN A 51 9.83 3.87 6.50
CA ASN A 51 10.47 2.85 5.67
C ASN A 51 9.95 1.46 6.05
N PHE A 52 9.20 0.83 5.16
CA PHE A 52 8.66 -0.52 5.23
C PHE A 52 9.13 -1.38 4.05
N ILE A 53 10.30 -1.07 3.47
CA ILE A 53 10.86 -1.85 2.36
C ILE A 53 10.96 -3.31 2.79
N ARG A 54 10.37 -4.24 1.99
CA ARG A 54 10.34 -5.69 2.23
C ARG A 54 9.69 -6.12 3.56
N ALA A 55 9.00 -5.23 4.28
CA ALA A 55 8.28 -5.58 5.51
C ALA A 55 7.14 -6.57 5.23
N ASN A 56 6.82 -7.42 6.20
CA ASN A 56 5.64 -8.27 6.15
C ASN A 56 4.50 -7.62 6.93
N LEU A 57 3.53 -7.09 6.21
CA LEU A 57 2.32 -6.41 6.70
C LEU A 57 1.06 -7.09 6.15
N SER A 58 1.13 -8.40 5.86
CA SER A 58 0.00 -9.14 5.32
C SER A 58 -1.20 -9.13 6.28
N GLY A 59 -2.39 -8.84 5.73
CA GLY A 59 -3.64 -8.72 6.50
C GLY A 59 -3.72 -7.52 7.44
N ALA A 60 -2.76 -6.59 7.42
CA ALA A 60 -2.75 -5.43 8.30
C ALA A 60 -3.97 -4.53 8.08
N ASN A 61 -4.56 -4.01 9.18
CA ASN A 61 -5.58 -2.99 9.10
C ASN A 61 -4.94 -1.59 9.18
N LEU A 62 -4.80 -0.98 8.02
CA LEU A 62 -4.16 0.32 7.79
C LEU A 62 -5.19 1.37 7.31
N SER A 63 -6.49 1.11 7.58
CA SER A 63 -7.58 1.97 7.12
C SER A 63 -7.47 3.38 7.68
N GLY A 64 -7.64 4.39 6.82
CA GLY A 64 -7.51 5.80 7.18
C GLY A 64 -6.10 6.25 7.58
N ALA A 65 -5.09 5.39 7.52
CA ALA A 65 -3.72 5.76 7.88
C ALA A 65 -3.09 6.72 6.85
N ASN A 66 -2.10 7.48 7.30
CA ASN A 66 -1.36 8.44 6.48
C ASN A 66 0.02 7.88 6.14
N PHE A 67 0.22 7.47 4.87
CA PHE A 67 1.45 6.93 4.32
C PHE A 67 2.11 7.89 3.31
N ILE A 68 1.82 9.18 3.37
CA ILE A 68 2.42 10.14 2.42
C ILE A 68 3.93 9.95 2.38
N GLU A 69 4.48 9.74 1.15
CA GLU A 69 5.92 9.55 0.89
C GLU A 69 6.54 8.32 1.60
N ALA A 70 5.74 7.38 2.09
CA ALA A 70 6.26 6.15 2.70
C ALA A 70 6.92 5.23 1.66
N LYS A 71 7.91 4.45 2.10
CA LYS A 71 8.64 3.48 1.27
C LYS A 71 8.16 2.06 1.60
N LEU A 72 7.49 1.40 0.64
CA LEU A 72 6.91 0.07 0.80
C LEU A 72 7.36 -0.89 -0.33
N SER A 73 8.51 -0.57 -0.98
CA SER A 73 9.02 -1.38 -2.10
C SER A 73 9.27 -2.83 -1.65
N GLY A 74 8.73 -3.78 -2.42
CA GLY A 74 8.86 -5.21 -2.15
C GLY A 74 8.17 -5.70 -0.88
N ALA A 75 7.38 -4.88 -0.19
CA ALA A 75 6.65 -5.29 1.01
C ALA A 75 5.58 -6.34 0.70
N ASN A 76 5.33 -7.26 1.64
CA ASN A 76 4.19 -8.15 1.61
C ASN A 76 3.00 -7.48 2.32
N LEU A 77 2.01 -7.07 1.54
CA LEU A 77 0.79 -6.38 1.96
C LEU A 77 -0.46 -7.14 1.49
N SER A 78 -0.31 -8.45 1.22
CA SER A 78 -1.42 -9.28 0.78
C SER A 78 -2.56 -9.23 1.80
N GLY A 79 -3.80 -8.98 1.32
CA GLY A 79 -4.97 -8.85 2.16
C GLY A 79 -4.99 -7.61 3.09
N ALA A 80 -4.04 -6.69 3.00
CA ALA A 80 -4.03 -5.49 3.82
C ALA A 80 -5.20 -4.55 3.48
N ASN A 81 -5.69 -3.84 4.50
CA ASN A 81 -6.79 -2.89 4.35
C ASN A 81 -6.27 -1.46 4.42
N PHE A 82 -6.25 -0.76 3.27
CA PHE A 82 -5.93 0.66 3.11
C PHE A 82 -7.17 1.53 2.84
N GLU A 83 -8.37 1.08 3.21
CA GLU A 83 -9.59 1.84 2.97
C GLU A 83 -9.49 3.28 3.48
N GLY A 84 -9.76 4.28 2.61
CA GLY A 84 -9.71 5.70 2.94
C GLY A 84 -8.35 6.23 3.38
N SER A 85 -7.25 5.47 3.21
CA SER A 85 -5.90 5.93 3.56
C SER A 85 -5.36 6.98 2.59
N SER A 86 -4.37 7.77 3.05
CA SER A 86 -3.62 8.71 2.23
C SER A 86 -2.26 8.12 1.89
N LEU A 87 -2.03 7.83 0.60
CA LEU A 87 -0.84 7.18 0.06
C LEU A 87 -0.09 8.08 -0.95
N PHE A 88 -0.37 9.39 -0.92
CA PHE A 88 0.21 10.37 -1.84
C PHE A 88 1.73 10.20 -1.96
N GLY A 89 2.22 9.99 -3.18
CA GLY A 89 3.65 9.90 -3.47
C GLY A 89 4.40 8.74 -2.83
N SER A 90 3.71 7.78 -2.21
CA SER A 90 4.37 6.60 -1.63
C SER A 90 4.88 5.63 -2.70
N ASN A 91 5.83 4.77 -2.33
CA ASN A 91 6.47 3.83 -3.23
C ASN A 91 6.15 2.38 -2.85
N PHE A 92 5.38 1.68 -3.72
CA PHE A 92 5.01 0.27 -3.63
C PHE A 92 5.64 -0.58 -4.73
N GLU A 93 6.75 -0.15 -5.32
CA GLU A 93 7.42 -0.90 -6.40
C GLU A 93 7.67 -2.35 -6.00
N GLY A 94 7.21 -3.30 -6.82
CA GLY A 94 7.34 -4.74 -6.58
C GLY A 94 6.61 -5.27 -5.34
N ALA A 95 5.75 -4.49 -4.69
CA ALA A 95 5.02 -4.95 -3.51
C ALA A 95 3.98 -6.02 -3.85
N ASN A 96 3.78 -6.97 -2.94
CA ASN A 96 2.66 -7.90 -3.00
C ASN A 96 1.42 -7.26 -2.34
N LEU A 97 0.42 -6.91 -3.16
CA LEU A 97 -0.84 -6.29 -2.79
C LEU A 97 -2.05 -7.18 -3.16
N GLU A 98 -1.82 -8.50 -3.28
CA GLU A 98 -2.88 -9.44 -3.61
C GLU A 98 -4.05 -9.34 -2.61
N ASN A 99 -5.28 -9.23 -3.15
CA ASN A 99 -6.52 -9.17 -2.36
C ASN A 99 -6.56 -8.03 -1.33
N SER A 100 -5.71 -7.00 -1.45
CA SER A 100 -5.74 -5.81 -0.61
C SER A 100 -6.93 -4.91 -0.94
N SER A 101 -7.37 -4.10 0.03
CA SER A 101 -8.40 -3.09 -0.17
C SER A 101 -7.82 -1.69 -0.18
N PHE A 102 -8.04 -0.95 -1.27
CA PHE A 102 -7.78 0.48 -1.43
C PHE A 102 -9.07 1.26 -1.68
N PHE A 103 -10.20 0.74 -1.19
CA PHE A 103 -11.49 1.41 -1.38
C PHE A 103 -11.41 2.88 -0.92
N ALA A 104 -11.75 3.81 -1.82
CA ALA A 104 -11.72 5.25 -1.59
C ALA A 104 -10.36 5.80 -1.07
N ALA A 105 -9.25 5.09 -1.26
CA ALA A 105 -7.91 5.57 -0.88
C ALA A 105 -7.39 6.64 -1.84
N ASN A 106 -6.54 7.54 -1.33
CA ASN A 106 -5.82 8.53 -2.13
C ASN A 106 -4.45 7.97 -2.56
N LEU A 107 -4.35 7.51 -3.81
CA LEU A 107 -3.17 6.96 -4.45
C LEU A 107 -2.55 7.94 -5.48
N PHE A 108 -2.79 9.25 -5.34
CA PHE A 108 -2.26 10.25 -6.27
C PHE A 108 -0.72 10.19 -6.34
N GLY A 109 -0.19 10.01 -7.55
CA GLY A 109 1.25 10.02 -7.81
C GLY A 109 2.01 8.85 -7.16
N VAL A 110 1.34 7.79 -6.72
CA VAL A 110 1.97 6.61 -6.15
C VAL A 110 2.77 5.85 -7.21
N THR A 111 3.89 5.23 -6.80
CA THR A 111 4.63 4.27 -7.62
C THR A 111 4.15 2.86 -7.30
N LEU A 112 3.55 2.18 -8.28
CA LEU A 112 3.07 0.79 -8.23
C LEU A 112 3.71 -0.07 -9.33
N LYS A 113 4.91 0.31 -9.78
CA LYS A 113 5.65 -0.44 -10.81
C LYS A 113 5.85 -1.88 -10.34
N GLU A 114 5.57 -2.84 -11.25
CA GLU A 114 5.77 -4.27 -10.99
C GLU A 114 5.00 -4.80 -9.76
N ALA A 115 4.08 -4.03 -9.18
CA ALA A 115 3.30 -4.47 -8.02
C ALA A 115 2.27 -5.54 -8.40
N TRP A 116 1.98 -6.45 -7.49
CA TRP A 116 0.99 -7.52 -7.64
C TRP A 116 -0.32 -7.10 -6.98
N LEU A 117 -1.26 -6.61 -7.78
CA LEU A 117 -2.57 -6.13 -7.36
C LEU A 117 -3.70 -7.12 -7.71
N ILE A 118 -3.34 -8.42 -7.80
CA ILE A 118 -4.28 -9.48 -8.17
C ILE A 118 -5.45 -9.50 -7.19
N GLY A 119 -6.68 -9.37 -7.71
CA GLY A 119 -7.89 -9.35 -6.89
C GLY A 119 -8.06 -8.14 -5.98
N ALA A 120 -7.22 -7.10 -6.10
CA ALA A 120 -7.30 -5.92 -5.24
C ALA A 120 -8.61 -5.11 -5.48
N ASP A 121 -9.13 -4.52 -4.40
CA ASP A 121 -10.27 -3.60 -4.45
C ASP A 121 -9.78 -2.15 -4.52
N LEU A 122 -9.83 -1.56 -5.72
CA LEU A 122 -9.43 -0.19 -6.02
C LEU A 122 -10.64 0.70 -6.32
N ARG A 123 -11.84 0.27 -5.94
CA ARG A 123 -13.07 1.05 -6.19
C ARG A 123 -12.98 2.43 -5.55
N GLN A 124 -13.37 3.46 -6.31
CA GLN A 124 -13.37 4.86 -5.90
C GLN A 124 -11.98 5.41 -5.49
N ALA A 125 -10.89 4.66 -5.68
CA ALA A 125 -9.55 5.13 -5.39
C ALA A 125 -9.11 6.24 -6.36
N ASP A 126 -8.32 7.19 -5.88
CA ASP A 126 -7.68 8.19 -6.74
C ASP A 126 -6.28 7.73 -7.14
N LEU A 127 -6.15 7.16 -8.32
CA LEU A 127 -4.90 6.72 -8.95
C LEU A 127 -4.35 7.76 -9.95
N SER A 128 -4.85 8.99 -9.90
CA SER A 128 -4.37 10.00 -10.85
C SER A 128 -2.87 10.23 -10.70
N LYS A 129 -2.18 10.27 -11.87
CA LYS A 129 -0.72 10.34 -11.99
C LYS A 129 0.07 9.19 -11.36
N ALA A 130 -0.57 8.11 -10.94
CA ALA A 130 0.11 6.90 -10.47
C ALA A 130 0.90 6.23 -11.60
N ASP A 131 1.97 5.53 -11.26
CA ASP A 131 2.74 4.71 -12.20
C ASP A 131 2.48 3.22 -11.92
N LEU A 132 1.71 2.59 -12.82
CA LEU A 132 1.35 1.16 -12.81
C LEU A 132 2.14 0.36 -13.85
N THR A 133 3.29 0.87 -14.33
CA THR A 133 4.11 0.18 -15.32
C THR A 133 4.40 -1.25 -14.86
N LEU A 134 4.08 -2.23 -15.71
CA LEU A 134 4.26 -3.68 -15.48
C LEU A 134 3.51 -4.23 -14.24
N ALA A 135 2.59 -3.48 -13.64
CA ALA A 135 1.78 -3.99 -12.53
C ALA A 135 0.78 -5.05 -13.00
N ASN A 136 0.45 -6.01 -12.12
CA ASN A 136 -0.53 -7.05 -12.39
C ASN A 136 -1.86 -6.75 -11.70
N LEU A 137 -2.88 -6.38 -12.46
CA LEU A 137 -4.24 -6.06 -12.01
C LEU A 137 -5.25 -7.20 -12.29
N THR A 138 -4.78 -8.42 -12.53
CA THR A 138 -5.67 -9.56 -12.81
C THR A 138 -6.77 -9.69 -11.74
N GLY A 139 -8.03 -9.66 -12.16
CA GLY A 139 -9.19 -9.78 -11.28
C GLY A 139 -9.46 -8.57 -10.37
N ALA A 140 -8.65 -7.51 -10.45
CA ALA A 140 -8.84 -6.31 -9.64
C ALA A 140 -10.13 -5.55 -10.01
N ASN A 141 -10.63 -4.75 -9.08
CA ASN A 141 -11.82 -3.93 -9.27
C ASN A 141 -11.49 -2.44 -9.14
N LEU A 142 -11.46 -1.72 -10.27
CA LEU A 142 -11.23 -0.28 -10.37
C LEU A 142 -12.53 0.51 -10.68
N THR A 143 -13.69 -0.05 -10.38
CA THR A 143 -14.97 0.64 -10.66
C THR A 143 -14.99 2.00 -9.99
N ASN A 144 -15.26 3.07 -10.76
CA ASN A 144 -15.25 4.47 -10.32
C ASN A 144 -13.87 4.98 -9.81
N ALA A 145 -12.77 4.29 -10.07
CA ALA A 145 -11.44 4.81 -9.79
C ALA A 145 -11.09 5.97 -10.74
N ASN A 146 -10.32 6.94 -10.25
CA ASN A 146 -9.79 8.03 -11.06
C ASN A 146 -8.41 7.65 -11.63
N LEU A 147 -8.34 7.42 -12.94
CA LEU A 147 -7.11 7.02 -13.65
C LEU A 147 -6.53 8.16 -14.51
N ARG A 148 -6.85 9.42 -14.18
CA ARG A 148 -6.39 10.55 -14.99
C ARG A 148 -4.86 10.69 -14.95
N GLY A 149 -4.22 10.50 -16.11
CA GLY A 149 -2.76 10.63 -16.23
C GLY A 149 -1.98 9.49 -15.60
N THR A 150 -2.63 8.38 -15.28
CA THR A 150 -1.97 7.14 -14.82
C THR A 150 -1.13 6.55 -15.95
N ILE A 151 0.06 6.06 -15.63
CA ILE A 151 0.93 5.35 -16.56
C ILE A 151 0.61 3.86 -16.48
N LEU A 152 0.22 3.26 -17.62
CA LEU A 152 -0.25 1.86 -17.72
C LEU A 152 0.60 1.02 -18.68
N ASN A 153 1.88 1.35 -18.84
CA ASN A 153 2.77 0.65 -19.79
C ASN A 153 3.02 -0.80 -19.34
N GLY A 154 2.57 -1.77 -20.14
CA GLY A 154 2.75 -3.19 -19.82
C GLY A 154 1.94 -3.66 -18.60
N THR A 155 0.99 -2.87 -18.13
CA THR A 155 0.06 -3.29 -17.06
C THR A 155 -0.79 -4.46 -17.54
N ILE A 156 -0.93 -5.50 -16.71
CA ILE A 156 -1.74 -6.69 -17.01
C ILE A 156 -3.18 -6.47 -16.55
N PHE A 157 -4.12 -6.53 -17.52
CA PHE A 157 -5.57 -6.49 -17.30
C PHE A 157 -6.18 -7.82 -17.76
N CYS A 158 -6.49 -8.69 -16.82
CA CYS A 158 -7.23 -9.92 -17.11
C CYS A 158 -8.36 -10.06 -16.10
N ASN A 159 -9.60 -10.19 -16.56
CA ASN A 159 -10.80 -10.14 -15.72
C ASN A 159 -10.86 -8.91 -14.81
N THR A 160 -10.27 -7.79 -15.23
CA THR A 160 -10.17 -6.56 -14.45
C THR A 160 -11.39 -5.67 -14.69
N LYS A 161 -12.07 -5.23 -13.64
CA LYS A 161 -13.17 -4.25 -13.73
C LYS A 161 -12.59 -2.85 -13.72
N THR A 162 -12.56 -2.19 -14.87
CA THR A 162 -12.05 -0.82 -15.02
C THR A 162 -13.20 0.19 -14.99
N PRO A 163 -12.94 1.50 -14.91
CA PRO A 163 -13.96 2.53 -15.03
C PRO A 163 -14.70 2.52 -16.39
N TRP A 164 -14.09 1.94 -17.43
CA TRP A 164 -14.67 1.84 -18.78
C TRP A 164 -15.28 0.45 -19.09
N GLY A 165 -15.28 -0.46 -18.12
CA GLY A 165 -15.88 -1.80 -18.27
C GLY A 165 -14.92 -2.93 -17.89
N LEU A 166 -15.30 -4.16 -18.23
CA LEU A 166 -14.46 -5.33 -18.01
C LEU A 166 -13.32 -5.35 -19.05
N ASP A 167 -12.08 -5.41 -18.59
CA ASP A 167 -10.90 -5.47 -19.42
C ASP A 167 -10.25 -6.86 -19.33
N ASN A 168 -10.08 -7.49 -20.49
CA ASN A 168 -9.46 -8.81 -20.68
C ASN A 168 -8.32 -8.75 -21.70
N SER A 169 -7.79 -7.54 -21.96
CA SER A 169 -6.80 -7.32 -23.03
C SER A 169 -5.50 -8.09 -22.85
N SER A 170 -5.19 -8.51 -21.61
CA SER A 170 -3.98 -9.24 -21.28
C SER A 170 -4.25 -10.67 -20.77
N CYS A 171 -5.45 -11.23 -20.99
CA CYS A 171 -5.70 -12.66 -20.73
C CYS A 171 -5.09 -13.52 -21.86
N GLU A 172 -4.23 -14.44 -21.52
CA GLU A 172 -3.73 -15.50 -22.41
C GLU A 172 -4.64 -16.73 -22.37
#